data_6404539c716b2c2fece9ef42cf61cd4b
#
_entry.id   6404539c716b2c2fece9ef42cf61cd4b
#
_cell.length_a   1.000
_cell.length_b   1.000
_cell.length_c   1.000
_cell.angle_alpha   90.00
_cell.angle_beta   90.00
_cell.angle_gamma   90.00
#
_symmetry.space_group_name_H-M   'P 1'
#
loop_
_entity.id
_entity.type
_entity.pdbx_description
1 polymer ?
#
loop_
_entity_poly.entity_id
_entity_poly.type
_entity_poly.pdbx_seq_one_letter_code
_entity_poly.pdbx_strand_id
1 'polypeptide(L)'
;KWVQEGADRSNYETVIRPLLDKRCATCHDGSNPHLLNLVGYDNLKKVTEKDTGAEIFTLVRVSHIHLFGFTFIFFTLGLIFSHARVRPVWFKCAVVAMPFVCTMLDVSAWYMTKLYAWFAWMVIISGVVMGLCFAFMWVVSMYQIWFAPAPSQVAKRAGGDIG
;
A
#
# COMPACT_ATOMS: atom_id res chain seq x y z
N LYS A 1 18.51 11.78 -23.28
CA LYS A 1 19.55 12.83 -23.43
C LYS A 1 18.92 14.22 -23.32
N TRP A 2 18.04 14.65 -24.23
CA TRP A 2 17.39 15.97 -24.19
C TRP A 2 16.70 16.30 -22.85
N VAL A 3 15.94 15.37 -22.29
CA VAL A 3 15.30 15.54 -20.97
C VAL A 3 16.33 15.68 -19.85
N GLN A 4 17.44 14.94 -19.92
CA GLN A 4 18.52 15.00 -18.93
C GLN A 4 19.32 16.32 -19.00
N GLU A 5 19.30 16.96 -20.16
CA GLU A 5 19.94 18.24 -20.41
C GLU A 5 19.03 19.46 -20.12
N GLY A 6 17.89 19.25 -19.47
CA GLY A 6 16.99 20.31 -19.03
C GLY A 6 15.84 20.62 -19.98
N ALA A 7 15.59 19.76 -20.97
CA ALA A 7 14.48 19.88 -21.94
C ALA A 7 14.40 21.25 -22.63
N ASP A 8 15.54 21.75 -23.10
CA ASP A 8 15.67 23.06 -23.73
C ASP A 8 14.76 23.23 -24.95
N ARG A 9 14.17 24.43 -25.09
CA ARG A 9 13.19 24.75 -26.14
C ARG A 9 13.82 24.83 -27.52
N SER A 10 15.06 25.26 -27.61
CA SER A 10 15.74 25.37 -28.92
C SER A 10 15.99 24.00 -29.54
N ASN A 11 16.45 23.04 -28.73
CA ASN A 11 16.64 21.65 -29.15
C ASN A 11 15.29 20.96 -29.41
N TYR A 12 14.22 21.37 -28.72
CA TYR A 12 12.87 20.85 -29.00
C TYR A 12 12.46 21.18 -30.43
N GLU A 13 12.55 22.46 -30.85
CA GLU A 13 12.06 22.91 -32.17
C GLU A 13 12.89 22.30 -33.30
N THR A 14 14.21 22.17 -33.13
CA THR A 14 15.12 21.72 -34.18
C THR A 14 15.24 20.22 -34.35
N VAL A 15 15.16 19.47 -33.24
CA VAL A 15 15.45 18.02 -33.24
C VAL A 15 14.26 17.18 -32.80
N ILE A 16 13.60 17.56 -31.69
CA ILE A 16 12.61 16.71 -31.06
C ILE A 16 11.26 16.80 -31.79
N ARG A 17 10.79 18.00 -32.10
CA ARG A 17 9.51 18.23 -32.76
C ARG A 17 9.38 17.50 -34.11
N PRO A 18 10.33 17.57 -35.06
CA PRO A 18 10.23 16.84 -36.32
C PRO A 18 10.14 15.32 -36.12
N LEU A 19 10.78 14.82 -35.07
CA LEU A 19 10.80 13.41 -34.73
C LEU A 19 9.47 12.95 -34.15
N LEU A 20 8.87 13.76 -33.28
CA LEU A 20 7.54 13.52 -32.70
C LEU A 20 6.43 13.61 -33.76
N ASP A 21 6.47 14.63 -34.60
CA ASP A 21 5.48 14.84 -35.66
C ASP A 21 5.47 13.63 -36.62
N LYS A 22 6.64 13.06 -36.92
CA LYS A 22 6.78 11.94 -37.82
C LYS A 22 6.36 10.60 -37.21
N ARG A 23 6.52 10.40 -35.91
CA ARG A 23 6.39 9.08 -35.27
C ARG A 23 5.29 8.97 -34.24
N CYS A 24 4.91 10.05 -33.58
CA CYS A 24 4.06 10.02 -32.40
C CYS A 24 2.78 10.84 -32.56
N ALA A 25 2.84 11.96 -33.29
CA ALA A 25 1.73 12.90 -33.41
C ALA A 25 0.46 12.30 -34.02
N THR A 26 0.60 11.27 -34.87
CA THR A 26 -0.56 10.59 -35.49
C THR A 26 -1.52 9.99 -34.48
N CYS A 27 -1.01 9.53 -33.33
CA CYS A 27 -1.82 8.95 -32.26
C CYS A 27 -1.92 9.84 -31.01
N HIS A 28 -0.93 10.75 -30.82
CA HIS A 28 -0.77 11.60 -29.65
C HIS A 28 -1.03 13.08 -29.94
N ASP A 29 -1.99 13.35 -30.82
CA ASP A 29 -2.39 14.70 -31.25
C ASP A 29 -3.38 15.40 -30.30
N GLY A 30 -3.86 14.68 -29.28
CA GLY A 30 -4.86 15.16 -28.33
C GLY A 30 -6.31 14.88 -28.75
N SER A 31 -6.56 14.23 -29.89
CA SER A 31 -7.91 13.84 -30.32
C SER A 31 -8.49 12.72 -29.44
N ASN A 32 -7.63 11.87 -28.91
CA ASN A 32 -8.04 10.77 -28.03
C ASN A 32 -7.81 11.11 -26.55
N PRO A 33 -8.88 11.21 -25.72
CA PRO A 33 -8.76 11.56 -24.31
C PRO A 33 -8.03 10.52 -23.45
N HIS A 34 -7.85 9.30 -23.96
CA HIS A 34 -7.11 8.24 -23.25
C HIS A 34 -5.62 8.23 -23.56
N LEU A 35 -5.17 9.02 -24.51
CA LEU A 35 -3.76 9.13 -24.88
C LEU A 35 -3.20 10.49 -24.46
N LEU A 36 -1.94 10.49 -23.99
CA LEU A 36 -1.25 11.73 -23.67
C LEU A 36 -1.04 12.56 -24.93
N ASN A 37 -1.42 13.83 -24.90
CA ASN A 37 -1.11 14.77 -25.97
C ASN A 37 0.36 15.15 -25.91
N LEU A 38 1.13 14.79 -26.94
CA LEU A 38 2.56 15.09 -27.06
C LEU A 38 2.85 16.24 -28.02
N VAL A 39 1.81 16.84 -28.64
CA VAL A 39 1.96 17.95 -29.57
C VAL A 39 2.17 19.25 -28.80
N GLY A 40 3.25 19.93 -29.10
CA GLY A 40 3.63 21.19 -28.47
C GLY A 40 4.64 21.02 -27.32
N TYR A 41 5.54 22.00 -27.21
CA TYR A 41 6.60 22.02 -26.20
C TYR A 41 6.06 21.89 -24.77
N ASP A 42 5.00 22.63 -24.43
CA ASP A 42 4.47 22.66 -23.07
C ASP A 42 3.82 21.32 -22.67
N ASN A 43 3.17 20.64 -23.60
CA ASN A 43 2.60 19.32 -23.36
C ASN A 43 3.71 18.28 -23.17
N LEU A 44 4.72 18.31 -24.03
CA LEU A 44 5.85 17.40 -23.91
C LEU A 44 6.65 17.65 -22.63
N LYS A 45 6.85 18.92 -22.26
CA LYS A 45 7.55 19.29 -21.04
C LYS A 45 6.85 18.72 -19.80
N LYS A 46 5.51 18.82 -19.70
CA LYS A 46 4.74 18.22 -18.59
C LYS A 46 4.97 16.72 -18.47
N VAL A 47 5.08 16.01 -19.59
CA VAL A 47 5.34 14.56 -19.60
C VAL A 47 6.77 14.21 -19.23
N THR A 48 7.71 15.12 -19.52
CA THR A 48 9.14 14.93 -19.22
C THR A 48 9.55 15.50 -17.86
N GLU A 49 8.68 16.26 -17.20
CA GLU A 49 8.92 16.71 -15.84
C GLU A 49 9.07 15.48 -14.93
N LYS A 50 10.09 15.55 -14.08
CA LYS A 50 10.36 14.47 -13.13
C LYS A 50 9.10 14.26 -12.26
N ASP A 51 8.53 13.08 -12.34
CA ASP A 51 7.42 12.71 -11.46
C ASP A 51 7.89 12.82 -10.00
N THR A 52 7.35 13.81 -9.31
CA THR A 52 7.62 14.02 -7.87
C THR A 52 6.69 13.17 -6.99
N GLY A 53 5.95 12.26 -7.61
CA GLY A 53 4.94 11.42 -6.95
C GLY A 53 3.67 12.19 -6.62
N ALA A 54 2.74 11.54 -5.92
CA ALA A 54 1.44 12.11 -5.59
C ALA A 54 1.55 13.45 -4.84
N GLU A 55 0.68 14.40 -5.16
CA GLU A 55 0.59 15.68 -4.45
C GLU A 55 0.25 15.48 -2.96
N ILE A 56 0.69 16.43 -2.12
CA ILE A 56 0.47 16.36 -0.66
C ILE A 56 -1.02 16.24 -0.32
N PHE A 57 -1.90 17.00 -0.99
CA PHE A 57 -3.35 16.89 -0.76
C PHE A 57 -3.91 15.51 -1.10
N THR A 58 -3.40 14.89 -2.17
CA THR A 58 -3.74 13.52 -2.54
C THR A 58 -3.25 12.54 -1.49
N LEU A 59 -2.02 12.70 -0.99
CA LEU A 59 -1.48 11.89 0.09
C LEU A 59 -2.30 12.02 1.38
N VAL A 60 -2.69 13.21 1.77
CA VAL A 60 -3.54 13.45 2.96
C VAL A 60 -4.88 12.72 2.83
N ARG A 61 -5.54 12.84 1.68
CA ARG A 61 -6.82 12.16 1.43
C ARG A 61 -6.67 10.65 1.48
N VAL A 62 -5.67 10.10 0.80
CA VAL A 62 -5.40 8.66 0.76
C VAL A 62 -5.00 8.15 2.14
N SER A 63 -4.16 8.89 2.89
CA SER A 63 -3.79 8.57 4.26
C SER A 63 -5.02 8.45 5.17
N HIS A 64 -5.96 9.35 5.05
CA HIS A 64 -7.21 9.32 5.84
C HIS A 64 -8.01 8.04 5.58
N ILE A 65 -8.17 7.68 4.31
CA ILE A 65 -8.89 6.46 3.91
C ILE A 65 -8.17 5.21 4.41
N HIS A 66 -6.84 5.15 4.29
CA HIS A 66 -6.04 4.00 4.74
C HIS A 66 -6.02 3.86 6.26
N LEU A 67 -5.86 4.97 7.00
CA LEU A 67 -5.92 4.95 8.46
C LEU A 67 -7.27 4.42 8.96
N PHE A 68 -8.37 4.92 8.42
CA PHE A 68 -9.70 4.44 8.79
C PHE A 68 -9.91 2.98 8.40
N GLY A 69 -9.61 2.63 7.15
CA GLY A 69 -9.82 1.29 6.63
C GLY A 69 -9.00 0.22 7.38
N PHE A 70 -7.70 0.45 7.54
CA PHE A 70 -6.83 -0.49 8.25
C PHE A 70 -7.15 -0.57 9.73
N THR A 71 -7.41 0.56 10.38
CA THR A 71 -7.80 0.55 11.80
C THR A 71 -9.07 -0.26 12.02
N PHE A 72 -10.08 -0.09 11.18
CA PHE A 72 -11.33 -0.84 11.29
C PHE A 72 -11.13 -2.35 11.06
N ILE A 73 -10.38 -2.72 10.01
CA ILE A 73 -10.08 -4.12 9.69
C ILE A 73 -9.29 -4.79 10.82
N PHE A 74 -8.19 -4.17 11.26
CA PHE A 74 -7.35 -4.75 12.31
C PHE A 74 -8.01 -4.75 13.67
N PHE A 75 -8.83 -3.76 13.97
CA PHE A 75 -9.61 -3.73 15.20
C PHE A 75 -10.61 -4.89 15.23
N THR A 76 -11.40 -5.06 14.18
CA THR A 76 -12.40 -6.12 14.09
C THR A 76 -11.76 -7.50 14.14
N LEU A 77 -10.69 -7.71 13.34
CA LEU A 77 -9.97 -8.97 13.34
C LEU A 77 -9.27 -9.24 14.69
N GLY A 78 -8.69 -8.20 15.28
CA GLY A 78 -8.05 -8.26 16.61
C GLY A 78 -9.03 -8.62 17.71
N LEU A 79 -10.27 -8.10 17.66
CA LEU A 79 -11.33 -8.50 18.59
C LEU A 79 -11.65 -10.00 18.45
N ILE A 80 -11.83 -10.50 17.23
CA ILE A 80 -12.08 -11.92 17.00
C ILE A 80 -10.90 -12.75 17.52
N PHE A 81 -9.67 -12.37 17.14
CA PHE A 81 -8.45 -13.06 17.54
C PHE A 81 -8.20 -12.98 19.06
N SER A 82 -8.70 -11.95 19.74
CA SER A 82 -8.58 -11.83 21.18
C SER A 82 -9.22 -13.01 21.95
N HIS A 83 -10.19 -13.66 21.37
CA HIS A 83 -10.84 -14.88 21.91
C HIS A 83 -10.09 -16.16 21.54
N ALA A 84 -9.14 -16.11 20.61
CA ALA A 84 -8.35 -17.27 20.19
C ALA A 84 -7.43 -17.76 21.33
N ARG A 85 -7.25 -19.08 21.41
CA ARG A 85 -6.39 -19.73 22.40
C ARG A 85 -4.95 -19.76 21.91
N VAL A 86 -4.26 -18.66 22.10
CA VAL A 86 -2.84 -18.51 21.73
C VAL A 86 -2.03 -18.19 22.99
N ARG A 87 -0.96 -18.93 23.22
CA ARG A 87 0.02 -18.69 24.30
C ARG A 87 1.41 -18.54 23.70
N PRO A 88 2.28 -17.70 24.25
CA PRO A 88 2.08 -16.87 25.44
C PRO A 88 1.23 -15.61 25.13
N VAL A 89 0.63 -15.02 26.17
CA VAL A 89 -0.27 -13.85 26.04
C VAL A 89 0.46 -12.64 25.43
N TRP A 90 1.71 -12.41 25.81
CA TRP A 90 2.49 -11.28 25.26
C TRP A 90 2.63 -11.35 23.73
N PHE A 91 2.83 -12.54 23.16
CA PHE A 91 2.88 -12.75 21.72
C PHE A 91 1.53 -12.38 21.05
N LYS A 92 0.43 -12.80 21.65
CA LYS A 92 -0.92 -12.46 21.19
C LYS A 92 -1.13 -10.95 21.18
N CYS A 93 -0.74 -10.25 22.25
CA CYS A 93 -0.82 -8.79 22.32
C CYS A 93 0.07 -8.11 21.26
N ALA A 94 1.29 -8.64 21.05
CA ALA A 94 2.21 -8.12 20.04
C ALA A 94 1.62 -8.26 18.62
N VAL A 95 1.06 -9.41 18.27
CA VAL A 95 0.44 -9.66 16.97
C VAL A 95 -0.75 -8.73 16.72
N VAL A 96 -1.55 -8.43 17.74
CA VAL A 96 -2.69 -7.50 17.61
C VAL A 96 -2.23 -6.05 17.51
N ALA A 97 -1.20 -5.65 18.26
CA ALA A 97 -0.71 -4.26 18.28
C ALA A 97 0.14 -3.91 17.05
N MET A 98 0.91 -4.86 16.52
CA MET A 98 1.88 -4.64 15.43
C MET A 98 1.26 -3.99 14.19
N PRO A 99 0.10 -4.42 13.67
CA PRO A 99 -0.51 -3.79 12.50
C PRO A 99 -0.79 -2.30 12.69
N PHE A 100 -1.17 -1.86 13.88
CA PHE A 100 -1.43 -0.44 14.15
C PHE A 100 -0.13 0.38 14.13
N VAL A 101 0.93 -0.15 14.71
CA VAL A 101 2.27 0.48 14.65
C VAL A 101 2.75 0.55 13.20
N CYS A 102 2.64 -0.55 12.46
CA CYS A 102 3.02 -0.58 11.04
C CYS A 102 2.20 0.37 10.18
N THR A 103 0.89 0.51 10.43
CA THR A 103 0.05 1.49 9.72
C THR A 103 0.54 2.92 9.94
N MET A 104 0.93 3.28 11.16
CA MET A 104 1.48 4.60 11.45
C MET A 104 2.83 4.82 10.76
N LEU A 105 3.70 3.81 10.76
CA LEU A 105 5.00 3.87 10.08
C LEU A 105 4.82 3.95 8.56
N ASP A 106 3.91 3.20 8.00
CA ASP A 106 3.60 3.18 6.57
C ASP A 106 3.15 4.54 6.06
N VAL A 107 2.11 5.10 6.69
CA VAL A 107 1.60 6.43 6.34
C VAL A 107 2.66 7.50 6.53
N SER A 108 3.44 7.46 7.61
CA SER A 108 4.54 8.41 7.83
C SER A 108 5.62 8.27 6.75
N ALA A 109 5.93 7.04 6.34
CA ALA A 109 6.93 6.78 5.31
C ALA A 109 6.52 7.36 3.96
N TRP A 110 5.23 7.42 3.60
CA TRP A 110 4.78 8.05 2.36
C TRP A 110 5.18 9.53 2.25
N TYR A 111 5.10 10.27 3.35
CA TYR A 111 5.56 11.66 3.40
C TYR A 111 7.09 11.75 3.36
N MET A 112 7.77 10.83 4.04
CA MET A 112 9.23 10.81 4.08
C MET A 112 9.84 10.41 2.72
N THR A 113 9.16 9.62 1.89
CA THR A 113 9.63 9.29 0.53
C THR A 113 9.76 10.53 -0.36
N LYS A 114 9.03 11.61 -0.06
CA LYS A 114 9.18 12.91 -0.73
C LYS A 114 10.56 13.54 -0.49
N LEU A 115 11.16 13.27 0.65
CA LEU A 115 12.49 13.79 1.04
C LEU A 115 13.60 12.82 0.61
N TYR A 116 13.41 11.54 0.88
CA TYR A 116 14.42 10.52 0.61
C TYR A 116 13.76 9.23 0.07
N ALA A 117 14.18 8.79 -1.12
CA ALA A 117 13.66 7.58 -1.76
C ALA A 117 13.86 6.29 -0.92
N TRP A 118 14.84 6.28 0.00
CA TRP A 118 15.08 5.15 0.89
C TRP A 118 13.87 4.76 1.75
N PHE A 119 13.02 5.71 2.13
CA PHE A 119 11.82 5.43 2.91
C PHE A 119 10.79 4.56 2.18
N ALA A 120 10.92 4.36 0.86
CA ALA A 120 10.11 3.39 0.12
C ALA A 120 10.26 1.96 0.66
N TRP A 121 11.44 1.60 1.19
CA TRP A 121 11.64 0.32 1.83
C TRP A 121 10.84 0.17 3.13
N MET A 122 10.64 1.24 3.89
CA MET A 122 9.76 1.21 5.07
C MET A 122 8.32 0.90 4.67
N VAL A 123 7.82 1.47 3.57
CA VAL A 123 6.47 1.18 3.06
C VAL A 123 6.33 -0.31 2.71
N ILE A 124 7.33 -0.89 2.04
CA ILE A 124 7.31 -2.31 1.68
C ILE A 124 7.35 -3.20 2.93
N ILE A 125 8.26 -2.91 3.86
CA ILE A 125 8.44 -3.72 5.08
C ILE A 125 7.20 -3.64 5.97
N SER A 126 6.65 -2.45 6.21
CA SER A 126 5.44 -2.28 7.02
C SER A 126 4.25 -3.00 6.40
N GLY A 127 4.08 -2.92 5.08
CA GLY A 127 3.04 -3.63 4.35
C GLY A 127 3.16 -5.15 4.49
N VAL A 128 4.36 -5.71 4.34
CA VAL A 128 4.61 -7.16 4.52
C VAL A 128 4.28 -7.58 5.95
N VAL A 129 4.75 -6.85 6.96
CA VAL A 129 4.48 -7.18 8.37
C VAL A 129 2.99 -7.12 8.68
N MET A 130 2.28 -6.08 8.20
CA MET A 130 0.81 -6.00 8.34
C MET A 130 0.11 -7.21 7.71
N GLY A 131 0.51 -7.58 6.48
CA GLY A 131 -0.04 -8.74 5.77
C GLY A 131 0.18 -10.05 6.51
N LEU A 132 1.36 -10.27 7.08
CA LEU A 132 1.69 -11.46 7.87
C LEU A 132 0.87 -11.51 9.17
N CYS A 133 0.76 -10.40 9.89
CA CYS A 133 -0.07 -10.33 11.10
C CYS A 133 -1.56 -10.59 10.78
N PHE A 134 -2.06 -9.99 9.69
CA PHE A 134 -3.43 -10.21 9.22
C PHE A 134 -3.67 -11.70 8.92
N ALA A 135 -2.80 -12.29 8.08
CA ALA A 135 -2.92 -13.69 7.69
C ALA A 135 -2.87 -14.62 8.91
N PHE A 136 -1.95 -14.37 9.84
CA PHE A 136 -1.84 -15.16 11.07
C PHE A 136 -3.11 -15.06 11.93
N MET A 137 -3.58 -13.84 12.21
CA MET A 137 -4.80 -13.64 12.99
C MET A 137 -6.01 -14.30 12.33
N TRP A 138 -6.15 -14.13 11.02
CA TRP A 138 -7.25 -14.69 10.26
C TRP A 138 -7.23 -16.23 10.25
N VAL A 139 -6.10 -16.83 9.90
CA VAL A 139 -5.95 -18.30 9.82
C VAL A 139 -6.21 -18.95 11.18
N VAL A 140 -5.59 -18.42 12.24
CA VAL A 140 -5.76 -18.98 13.60
C VAL A 140 -7.21 -18.84 14.08
N SER A 141 -7.85 -17.70 13.83
CA SER A 141 -9.24 -17.48 14.21
C SER A 141 -10.17 -18.42 13.44
N MET A 142 -10.01 -18.53 12.12
CA MET A 142 -10.82 -19.44 11.30
C MET A 142 -10.63 -20.89 11.71
N TYR A 143 -9.39 -21.31 11.90
CA TYR A 143 -9.10 -22.68 12.36
C TYR A 143 -9.77 -22.99 13.69
N GLN A 144 -9.70 -22.08 14.65
CA GLN A 144 -10.31 -22.32 15.98
C GLN A 144 -11.83 -22.26 15.96
N ILE A 145 -12.43 -21.41 15.13
CA ILE A 145 -13.91 -21.34 15.01
C ILE A 145 -14.46 -22.61 14.38
N TRP A 146 -13.81 -23.14 13.33
CA TRP A 146 -14.40 -24.25 12.56
C TRP A 146 -13.93 -25.63 13.00
N PHE A 147 -12.71 -25.76 13.52
CA PHE A 147 -12.09 -27.05 13.76
C PHE A 147 -11.73 -27.33 15.24
N ALA A 148 -11.64 -26.31 16.09
CA ALA A 148 -11.30 -26.55 17.48
C ALA A 148 -12.54 -26.96 18.30
N PRO A 149 -12.46 -28.04 19.11
CA PRO A 149 -13.57 -28.46 19.93
C PRO A 149 -13.94 -27.42 20.99
N ALA A 150 -15.24 -27.24 21.24
CA ALA A 150 -15.72 -26.31 22.24
C ALA A 150 -15.21 -26.70 23.65
N PRO A 151 -14.91 -25.74 24.53
CA PRO A 151 -14.39 -26.00 25.87
C PRO A 151 -15.26 -26.97 26.70
N SER A 152 -16.56 -26.90 26.51
CA SER A 152 -17.53 -27.78 27.16
C SER A 152 -17.41 -29.25 26.74
N GLN A 153 -16.95 -29.53 25.53
CA GLN A 153 -16.75 -30.89 25.04
C GLN A 153 -15.43 -31.50 25.57
N VAL A 154 -14.40 -30.67 25.75
CA VAL A 154 -13.12 -31.11 26.33
C VAL A 154 -13.31 -31.43 27.81
N ALA A 155 -14.07 -30.62 28.56
CA ALA A 155 -14.39 -30.88 29.96
C ALA A 155 -15.25 -32.14 30.15
N LYS A 156 -16.20 -32.41 29.25
CA LYS A 156 -17.00 -33.64 29.27
C LYS A 156 -16.19 -34.90 29.00
N ARG A 157 -15.20 -34.84 28.09
CA ARG A 157 -14.31 -35.97 27.82
C ARG A 157 -13.35 -36.25 28.97
N ALA A 158 -12.83 -35.18 29.61
CA ALA A 158 -11.94 -35.35 30.78
C ALA A 158 -12.65 -35.81 32.03
N GLY A 159 -13.97 -35.54 32.18
CA GLY A 159 -14.77 -36.00 33.32
C GLY A 159 -15.48 -37.34 33.12
N GLY A 160 -15.47 -37.88 31.91
CA GLY A 160 -16.12 -39.17 31.60
C GLY A 160 -15.25 -40.41 31.85
N ASP A 161 -13.96 -40.26 32.19
CA ASP A 161 -13.06 -41.38 32.50
C ASP A 161 -12.96 -41.68 34.02
N ILE A 162 -13.85 -41.13 34.83
CA ILE A 162 -13.91 -41.38 36.27
C ILE A 162 -15.29 -41.95 36.63
N GLY A 163 -15.65 -43.06 35.96
CA GLY A 163 -16.87 -43.81 36.25
C GLY A 163 -16.65 -45.30 36.15
#